data_4482b2902048e9d944c8a384123af294
#
_entry.id   4482b2902048e9d944c8a384123af294
#
_cell.length_a   1.000
_cell.length_b   1.000
_cell.length_c   1.000
_cell.angle_alpha   90.00
_cell.angle_beta   90.00
_cell.angle_gamma   90.00
#
_symmetry.space_group_name_H-M   'P 1'
#
loop_
_entity.id
_entity.type
_entity.pdbx_description
1 polymer ?
#
loop_
_entity_poly.entity_id
_entity_poly.type
_entity_poly.pdbx_seq_one_letter_code
_entity_poly.pdbx_strand_id
1 'polypeptide(L)'
;MPEQSREQLSVPDIKVLVVSDTTRNINWGGRAASLALQQCLASRFEKVRSIPGDYSTTPIVIDTVFSSSLASPLLARRNRNAILRAYYRFEKAFGMKEDFIELDPAKSAQNILRNRKFGIIQDLYAAVSEADIVVVDGNGDLIFRAQPARIPLFNLAVIELASQLGKEVQYVNSIFADCPIDGRNESFHQFARSTLAKCSKIALRDPASIRLAKLSAPELNVEFVPDSLFLWYDLLQDASANVPNNGDYVIPFLHERLEHYGRLRFDQPYICLSGSSHAAFFQKEAIEAYSALATVVRDRFDMNVYLTPTCRGDRFMYEVAARTSLPIIPAELPIVMAAGIVGRAQAYITGRYHPAIMASLGGTPCVFLGADSHKTTSLQELLEYEQVQTFSALPSPVDRTRVCEVATEHLNAGHELRSRIRAIARRRACEAQKVGDLVCHESTSAKC
;
A
#
# COMPACT_ATOMS: atom_id res chain seq x y z
N MET A 1 40.53 3.18 32.26
CA MET A 1 39.84 2.48 31.19
C MET A 1 39.82 3.40 29.99
N PRO A 2 40.38 3.06 28.82
CA PRO A 2 40.34 3.95 27.66
C PRO A 2 38.92 3.96 27.05
N GLU A 3 38.41 5.15 26.83
CA GLU A 3 37.23 5.40 25.99
C GLU A 3 37.46 4.79 24.59
N GLN A 4 36.73 3.72 24.30
CA GLN A 4 36.63 3.25 22.92
C GLN A 4 35.85 4.31 22.15
N SER A 5 36.57 5.10 21.34
CA SER A 5 36.02 5.96 20.30
C SER A 5 35.14 5.08 19.38
N ARG A 6 33.83 5.25 19.46
CA ARG A 6 32.93 4.78 18.41
C ARG A 6 33.34 5.49 17.13
N GLU A 7 34.02 4.80 16.24
CA GLU A 7 34.15 5.26 14.85
C GLU A 7 32.74 5.52 14.34
N GLN A 8 32.41 6.76 14.12
CA GLN A 8 31.25 7.16 13.34
C GLN A 8 31.51 6.69 11.91
N LEU A 9 30.94 5.53 11.55
CA LEU A 9 30.87 5.10 10.16
C LEU A 9 30.23 6.23 9.36
N SER A 10 30.98 6.83 8.45
CA SER A 10 30.46 7.88 7.58
C SER A 10 29.39 7.31 6.68
N VAL A 11 28.16 7.84 6.81
CA VAL A 11 27.05 7.49 5.91
C VAL A 11 27.46 7.86 4.48
N PRO A 12 27.29 6.94 3.49
CA PRO A 12 27.71 7.20 2.11
C PRO A 12 27.01 8.44 1.51
N ASP A 13 27.76 9.29 0.79
CA ASP A 13 27.22 10.45 0.07
C ASP A 13 26.57 9.99 -1.28
N ILE A 14 25.67 9.02 -1.19
CA ILE A 14 24.89 8.46 -2.29
C ILE A 14 23.51 9.09 -2.29
N LYS A 15 23.07 9.56 -3.45
CA LYS A 15 21.73 10.15 -3.63
C LYS A 15 20.74 9.08 -4.04
N VAL A 16 19.86 8.73 -3.12
CA VAL A 16 18.79 7.75 -3.35
C VAL A 16 17.48 8.47 -3.69
N LEU A 17 16.88 8.09 -4.82
CA LEU A 17 15.54 8.54 -5.19
C LEU A 17 14.53 7.41 -4.99
N VAL A 18 13.56 7.60 -4.12
CA VAL A 18 12.41 6.70 -3.97
C VAL A 18 11.27 7.17 -4.87
N VAL A 19 10.82 6.29 -5.75
CA VAL A 19 9.72 6.54 -6.70
C VAL A 19 8.45 5.85 -6.22
N SER A 20 7.31 6.46 -6.48
CA SER A 20 5.97 6.01 -6.04
C SER A 20 5.74 6.13 -4.54
N ASP A 21 6.26 7.20 -3.94
CA ASP A 21 5.97 7.56 -2.56
C ASP A 21 4.46 7.78 -2.35
N THR A 22 3.89 7.00 -1.45
CA THR A 22 2.47 7.08 -1.05
C THR A 22 2.27 7.59 0.38
N THR A 23 3.28 8.18 1.00
CA THR A 23 3.22 8.69 2.39
C THR A 23 2.12 9.73 2.61
N ARG A 24 1.75 10.48 1.56
CA ARG A 24 0.66 11.49 1.59
C ARG A 24 -0.70 10.93 1.18
N ASN A 25 -0.79 9.65 0.83
CA ASN A 25 -2.05 9.04 0.42
C ASN A 25 -2.91 8.73 1.66
N ILE A 26 -4.24 8.77 1.47
CA ILE A 26 -5.20 8.34 2.49
C ILE A 26 -5.17 6.81 2.72
N ASN A 27 -4.64 6.04 1.77
CA ASN A 27 -4.52 4.59 1.87
C ASN A 27 -3.55 4.21 3.01
N TRP A 28 -4.06 3.60 4.07
CA TRP A 28 -3.26 3.19 5.23
C TRP A 28 -2.06 2.35 4.84
N GLY A 29 -2.31 1.36 3.96
CA GLY A 29 -1.29 0.42 3.57
C GLY A 29 -0.14 1.06 2.82
N GLY A 30 -0.44 1.73 1.72
CA GLY A 30 0.58 2.41 0.93
C GLY A 30 1.33 3.44 1.76
N ARG A 31 0.60 4.26 2.53
CA ARG A 31 1.21 5.29 3.40
C ARG A 31 2.20 4.70 4.39
N ALA A 32 1.83 3.63 5.09
CA ALA A 32 2.68 3.01 6.09
C ALA A 32 3.88 2.27 5.48
N ALA A 33 3.66 1.51 4.40
CA ALA A 33 4.74 0.77 3.73
C ALA A 33 5.79 1.71 3.12
N SER A 34 5.36 2.76 2.39
CA SER A 34 6.30 3.77 1.87
C SER A 34 7.04 4.51 2.98
N LEU A 35 6.36 4.85 4.09
CA LEU A 35 7.02 5.51 5.22
C LEU A 35 8.06 4.59 5.88
N ALA A 36 7.73 3.32 6.09
CA ALA A 36 8.66 2.34 6.64
C ALA A 36 9.89 2.13 5.74
N LEU A 37 9.68 2.03 4.42
CA LEU A 37 10.76 1.94 3.44
C LEU A 37 11.67 3.18 3.50
N GLN A 38 11.10 4.38 3.46
CA GLN A 38 11.88 5.63 3.51
C GLN A 38 12.64 5.78 4.82
N GLN A 39 12.06 5.41 5.97
CA GLN A 39 12.75 5.41 7.27
C GLN A 39 13.95 4.44 7.26
N CYS A 40 13.77 3.25 6.68
CA CYS A 40 14.85 2.28 6.53
C CYS A 40 16.00 2.83 5.66
N LEU A 41 15.67 3.45 4.52
CA LEU A 41 16.68 4.03 3.65
C LEU A 41 17.35 5.26 4.27
N ALA A 42 16.59 6.14 4.92
CA ALA A 42 17.14 7.32 5.62
C ALA A 42 18.06 6.97 6.79
N SER A 43 17.95 5.77 7.37
CA SER A 43 18.89 5.29 8.38
C SER A 43 20.24 4.84 7.79
N ARG A 44 20.35 4.66 6.48
CA ARG A 44 21.52 4.15 5.76
C ARG A 44 22.15 5.15 4.80
N PHE A 45 21.37 6.12 4.33
CA PHE A 45 21.79 7.13 3.35
C PHE A 45 21.49 8.52 3.84
N GLU A 46 22.43 9.45 3.67
CA GLU A 46 22.25 10.84 4.06
C GLU A 46 21.25 11.57 3.16
N LYS A 47 21.25 11.26 1.86
CA LYS A 47 20.46 11.96 0.84
C LYS A 47 19.39 11.06 0.25
N VAL A 48 18.23 10.99 0.91
CA VAL A 48 17.05 10.29 0.40
C VAL A 48 15.99 11.31 -0.02
N ARG A 49 15.59 11.26 -1.30
CA ARG A 49 14.50 12.08 -1.86
C ARG A 49 13.39 11.17 -2.36
N SER A 50 12.15 11.61 -2.35
CA SER A 50 11.02 10.84 -2.89
C SER A 50 10.24 11.61 -3.96
N ILE A 51 9.63 10.87 -4.88
CA ILE A 51 8.65 11.35 -5.84
C ILE A 51 7.30 10.71 -5.53
N PRO A 52 6.25 11.54 -5.35
CA PRO A 52 4.91 11.07 -5.07
C PRO A 52 4.35 10.14 -6.17
N GLY A 53 3.67 9.07 -5.77
CA GLY A 53 3.01 8.14 -6.68
C GLY A 53 1.85 8.76 -7.48
N ASP A 54 1.30 9.89 -7.03
CA ASP A 54 0.24 10.62 -7.73
C ASP A 54 0.74 11.37 -8.98
N TYR A 55 2.05 11.48 -9.20
CA TYR A 55 2.63 11.90 -10.49
C TYR A 55 2.13 11.04 -11.65
N SER A 56 1.81 9.79 -11.37
CA SER A 56 1.21 8.89 -12.35
C SER A 56 -0.14 9.37 -12.89
N THR A 57 -0.86 10.19 -12.15
CA THR A 57 -2.24 10.60 -12.45
C THR A 57 -2.36 11.99 -13.06
N THR A 58 -1.26 12.75 -13.14
CA THR A 58 -1.27 14.12 -13.64
C THR A 58 -0.92 14.14 -15.14
N PRO A 59 -1.85 14.51 -16.03
CA PRO A 59 -1.56 14.67 -17.46
C PRO A 59 -0.66 15.87 -17.72
N ILE A 60 0.24 15.75 -18.67
CA ILE A 60 1.18 16.81 -19.12
C ILE A 60 0.43 18.10 -19.48
N VAL A 61 -0.70 17.98 -20.19
CA VAL A 61 -1.45 19.12 -20.71
C VAL A 61 -2.02 19.99 -19.61
N ILE A 62 -2.42 19.40 -18.48
CA ILE A 62 -2.91 20.18 -17.33
C ILE A 62 -1.80 21.04 -16.77
N ASP A 63 -0.60 20.52 -16.68
CA ASP A 63 0.52 21.25 -16.08
C ASP A 63 1.00 22.38 -17.01
N THR A 64 1.01 22.18 -18.32
CA THR A 64 1.36 23.22 -19.30
C THR A 64 0.30 24.32 -19.44
N VAL A 65 -0.99 23.97 -19.40
CA VAL A 65 -2.08 24.95 -19.50
C VAL A 65 -2.32 25.66 -18.16
N PHE A 66 -2.16 24.97 -17.03
CA PHE A 66 -2.49 25.49 -15.71
C PHE A 66 -1.31 25.99 -14.89
N SER A 67 -0.07 25.78 -15.32
CA SER A 67 1.09 26.52 -14.80
C SER A 67 1.13 27.98 -15.32
N SER A 68 0.36 28.32 -16.35
CA SER A 68 0.18 29.70 -16.76
C SER A 68 -0.57 30.48 -15.69
N SER A 69 -0.12 31.72 -15.39
CA SER A 69 -0.65 32.61 -14.35
C SER A 69 -2.17 32.90 -14.48
N LEU A 70 -2.78 32.60 -15.63
CA LEU A 70 -4.21 32.82 -15.92
C LEU A 70 -5.11 31.69 -15.40
N ALA A 71 -4.60 30.47 -15.23
CA ALA A 71 -5.39 29.31 -14.83
C ALA A 71 -5.35 29.01 -13.32
N SER A 72 -4.35 29.53 -12.61
CA SER A 72 -4.17 29.37 -11.17
C SER A 72 -5.43 29.70 -10.34
N PRO A 73 -6.17 30.82 -10.60
CA PRO A 73 -7.38 31.14 -9.84
C PRO A 73 -8.55 30.16 -10.07
N LEU A 74 -8.62 29.50 -11.24
CA LEU A 74 -9.67 28.53 -11.55
C LEU A 74 -9.46 27.20 -10.85
N LEU A 75 -8.20 26.82 -10.64
CA LEU A 75 -7.81 25.58 -9.90
C LEU A 75 -7.95 25.70 -8.39
N ALA A 76 -7.87 26.91 -7.86
CA ALA A 76 -8.07 27.16 -6.42
C ALA A 76 -9.53 27.03 -5.97
N ARG A 77 -10.51 26.93 -6.90
CA ARG A 77 -11.94 26.85 -6.58
C ARG A 77 -12.38 25.44 -6.15
N ARG A 78 -13.39 25.39 -5.29
CA ARG A 78 -14.04 24.20 -4.68
C ARG A 78 -14.46 23.10 -5.69
N ASN A 79 -14.55 23.40 -6.98
CA ASN A 79 -14.98 22.48 -8.06
C ASN A 79 -13.83 21.98 -8.98
N ARG A 80 -12.59 22.07 -8.52
CA ARG A 80 -11.39 21.61 -9.27
C ARG A 80 -11.59 20.24 -9.95
N ASN A 81 -12.13 19.25 -9.23
CA ASN A 81 -12.32 17.88 -9.75
C ASN A 81 -13.41 17.79 -10.85
N ALA A 82 -14.40 18.66 -10.85
CA ALA A 82 -15.43 18.69 -11.89
C ALA A 82 -14.89 19.35 -13.18
N ILE A 83 -14.15 20.44 -13.04
CA ILE A 83 -13.49 21.15 -14.16
C ILE A 83 -12.46 20.23 -14.82
N LEU A 84 -11.64 19.54 -14.03
CA LEU A 84 -10.67 18.59 -14.54
C LEU A 84 -11.34 17.42 -15.28
N ARG A 85 -12.44 16.86 -14.75
CA ARG A 85 -13.19 15.79 -15.43
C ARG A 85 -13.84 16.25 -16.74
N ALA A 86 -14.36 17.48 -16.77
CA ALA A 86 -14.92 18.06 -18.00
C ALA A 86 -13.83 18.27 -19.06
N TYR A 87 -12.69 18.80 -18.64
CA TYR A 87 -11.52 18.99 -19.48
C TYR A 87 -11.00 17.65 -20.05
N TYR A 88 -10.86 16.60 -19.23
CA TYR A 88 -10.48 15.26 -19.69
C TYR A 88 -11.46 14.66 -20.71
N ARG A 89 -12.78 14.89 -20.53
CA ARG A 89 -13.78 14.43 -21.49
C ARG A 89 -13.64 15.17 -22.83
N PHE A 90 -13.35 16.45 -22.76
CA PHE A 90 -13.12 17.28 -23.94
C PHE A 90 -11.86 16.82 -24.70
N GLU A 91 -10.72 16.66 -24.02
CA GLU A 91 -9.48 16.16 -24.63
C GLU A 91 -9.66 14.79 -25.27
N LYS A 92 -10.36 13.87 -24.57
CA LYS A 92 -10.66 12.54 -25.11
C LYS A 92 -11.55 12.61 -26.36
N ALA A 93 -12.53 13.51 -26.38
CA ALA A 93 -13.46 13.67 -27.51
C ALA A 93 -12.77 14.26 -28.75
N PHE A 94 -11.77 15.13 -28.56
CA PHE A 94 -11.08 15.81 -29.66
C PHE A 94 -9.68 15.18 -29.98
N GLY A 95 -9.33 14.06 -29.37
CA GLY A 95 -8.06 13.38 -29.63
C GLY A 95 -6.81 14.17 -29.20
N MET A 96 -6.97 15.22 -28.38
CA MET A 96 -5.90 16.12 -27.94
C MET A 96 -5.10 15.60 -26.75
N LYS A 97 -5.34 14.36 -26.32
CA LYS A 97 -4.73 13.80 -25.12
C LYS A 97 -3.31 13.30 -25.40
N GLU A 98 -2.34 14.10 -25.09
CA GLU A 98 -0.97 13.63 -24.91
C GLU A 98 -0.77 13.18 -23.44
N ASP A 99 -1.05 11.92 -23.19
CA ASP A 99 -0.64 11.28 -21.95
C ASP A 99 0.80 10.80 -22.10
N PHE A 100 1.69 11.17 -21.17
CA PHE A 100 3.08 10.73 -21.24
C PHE A 100 3.26 9.25 -20.85
N ILE A 101 2.26 8.66 -20.18
CA ILE A 101 2.27 7.26 -19.79
C ILE A 101 1.47 6.43 -20.78
N GLU A 102 2.17 5.52 -21.44
CA GLU A 102 1.63 4.54 -22.36
C GLU A 102 1.78 3.12 -21.80
N LEU A 103 1.17 2.14 -22.48
CA LEU A 103 1.35 0.72 -22.14
C LEU A 103 2.83 0.28 -22.35
N ASP A 104 3.48 0.86 -23.34
CA ASP A 104 4.90 0.64 -23.65
C ASP A 104 5.78 1.58 -22.81
N PRO A 105 6.57 1.05 -21.86
CA PRO A 105 7.42 1.88 -21.00
C PRO A 105 8.48 2.66 -21.75
N ALA A 106 9.01 2.11 -22.87
CA ALA A 106 10.00 2.80 -23.66
C ALA A 106 9.43 4.06 -24.34
N LYS A 107 8.19 3.99 -24.83
CA LYS A 107 7.49 5.17 -25.35
C LYS A 107 7.22 6.18 -24.25
N SER A 108 6.79 5.72 -23.06
CA SER A 108 6.59 6.58 -21.91
C SER A 108 7.88 7.32 -21.51
N ALA A 109 9.01 6.63 -21.46
CA ALA A 109 10.31 7.24 -21.19
C ALA A 109 10.70 8.27 -22.25
N GLN A 110 10.46 7.97 -23.54
CA GLN A 110 10.70 8.94 -24.63
C GLN A 110 9.79 10.18 -24.49
N ASN A 111 8.53 10.01 -24.11
CA ASN A 111 7.62 11.11 -23.84
C ASN A 111 8.13 11.99 -22.69
N ILE A 112 8.64 11.41 -21.62
CA ILE A 112 9.28 12.13 -20.52
C ILE A 112 10.51 12.91 -21.04
N LEU A 113 11.37 12.29 -21.80
CA LEU A 113 12.58 12.94 -22.35
C LEU A 113 12.24 14.12 -23.28
N ARG A 114 11.23 13.97 -24.15
CA ARG A 114 10.76 15.06 -25.06
C ARG A 114 10.22 16.23 -24.28
N ASN A 115 9.50 15.96 -23.17
CA ASN A 115 8.81 16.96 -22.39
C ASN A 115 9.56 17.38 -21.11
N ARG A 116 10.85 17.03 -20.96
CA ARG A 116 11.67 17.22 -19.74
C ARG A 116 11.84 18.67 -19.24
N LYS A 117 11.32 19.65 -19.98
CA LYS A 117 11.37 21.08 -19.62
C LYS A 117 10.03 21.59 -19.08
N PHE A 118 9.00 20.74 -18.95
CA PHE A 118 7.66 21.16 -18.63
C PHE A 118 7.20 20.59 -17.29
N GLY A 119 6.77 21.47 -16.39
CA GLY A 119 6.03 21.19 -15.17
C GLY A 119 6.54 19.97 -14.38
N ILE A 120 5.62 19.09 -14.04
CA ILE A 120 5.89 17.89 -13.22
C ILE A 120 6.89 16.92 -13.87
N ILE A 121 6.99 16.91 -15.20
CA ILE A 121 7.95 16.08 -15.92
C ILE A 121 9.36 16.62 -15.75
N GLN A 122 9.53 17.94 -15.68
CA GLN A 122 10.80 18.56 -15.37
C GLN A 122 11.32 18.10 -14.00
N ASP A 123 10.45 18.11 -12.99
CA ASP A 123 10.79 17.68 -11.64
C ASP A 123 11.16 16.19 -11.60
N LEU A 124 10.37 15.35 -12.28
CA LEU A 124 10.63 13.92 -12.42
C LEU A 124 11.98 13.67 -13.09
N TYR A 125 12.22 14.30 -14.26
CA TYR A 125 13.45 14.14 -15.02
C TYR A 125 14.67 14.62 -14.22
N ALA A 126 14.57 15.77 -13.57
CA ALA A 126 15.65 16.31 -12.76
C ALA A 126 15.98 15.36 -11.58
N ALA A 127 14.96 14.89 -10.86
CA ALA A 127 15.14 13.98 -9.74
C ALA A 127 15.81 12.66 -10.16
N VAL A 128 15.37 12.05 -11.28
CA VAL A 128 15.99 10.82 -11.80
C VAL A 128 17.42 11.09 -12.28
N SER A 129 17.68 12.23 -12.95
CA SER A 129 19.00 12.60 -13.45
C SER A 129 20.02 12.85 -12.33
N GLU A 130 19.59 13.41 -11.21
CA GLU A 130 20.43 13.75 -10.05
C GLU A 130 20.69 12.55 -9.13
N ALA A 131 19.87 11.51 -9.20
CA ALA A 131 20.03 10.32 -8.37
C ALA A 131 21.22 9.47 -8.81
N ASP A 132 21.86 8.80 -7.86
CA ASP A 132 22.81 7.72 -8.10
C ASP A 132 22.06 6.38 -8.17
N ILE A 133 21.11 6.16 -7.27
CA ILE A 133 20.26 4.98 -7.22
C ILE A 133 18.79 5.40 -7.28
N VAL A 134 18.02 4.77 -8.15
CA VAL A 134 16.57 4.92 -8.25
C VAL A 134 15.90 3.68 -7.67
N VAL A 135 15.24 3.84 -6.54
CA VAL A 135 14.48 2.80 -5.84
C VAL A 135 13.00 2.96 -6.17
N VAL A 136 12.44 2.02 -6.90
CA VAL A 136 11.02 2.03 -7.23
C VAL A 136 10.25 1.20 -6.20
N ASP A 137 9.41 1.86 -5.39
CA ASP A 137 8.50 1.22 -4.45
C ASP A 137 7.29 0.66 -5.21
N GLY A 138 7.36 -0.61 -5.57
CA GLY A 138 6.32 -1.27 -6.38
C GLY A 138 5.03 -1.50 -5.61
N ASN A 139 5.08 -1.54 -4.29
CA ASN A 139 3.96 -1.71 -3.38
C ASN A 139 3.05 -2.89 -3.80
N GLY A 140 1.72 -2.73 -3.82
CA GLY A 140 0.73 -3.74 -4.20
C GLY A 140 0.18 -3.57 -5.62
N ASP A 141 0.91 -2.94 -6.54
CA ASP A 141 0.34 -2.39 -7.77
C ASP A 141 0.67 -3.18 -9.03
N LEU A 142 1.75 -3.99 -9.07
CA LEU A 142 2.09 -4.78 -10.25
C LEU A 142 1.19 -6.04 -10.36
N ILE A 143 -0.03 -5.78 -10.79
CA ILE A 143 -1.05 -6.80 -11.06
C ILE A 143 -1.35 -6.79 -12.56
N PHE A 144 -1.19 -7.96 -13.20
CA PHE A 144 -1.38 -8.15 -14.64
C PHE A 144 -2.87 -8.32 -14.96
N ARG A 145 -3.62 -7.23 -14.88
CA ARG A 145 -5.05 -7.18 -15.21
C ARG A 145 -5.28 -6.78 -16.66
N ALA A 146 -6.47 -7.08 -17.19
CA ALA A 146 -6.82 -6.77 -18.58
C ALA A 146 -6.60 -5.29 -18.92
N GLN A 147 -6.97 -4.38 -18.01
CA GLN A 147 -6.66 -2.96 -18.11
C GLN A 147 -5.64 -2.59 -17.02
N PRO A 148 -4.35 -2.43 -17.36
CA PRO A 148 -3.31 -2.11 -16.39
C PRO A 148 -3.61 -0.81 -15.63
N ALA A 149 -3.36 -0.83 -14.34
CA ALA A 149 -3.43 0.38 -13.53
C ALA A 149 -2.30 1.36 -13.91
N ARG A 150 -2.53 2.64 -13.64
CA ARG A 150 -1.60 3.68 -14.09
C ARG A 150 -0.30 3.72 -13.28
N ILE A 151 -0.35 3.39 -11.99
CA ILE A 151 0.84 3.39 -11.13
C ILE A 151 1.92 2.42 -11.63
N PRO A 152 1.64 1.13 -11.88
CA PRO A 152 2.67 0.23 -12.39
C PRO A 152 3.18 0.63 -13.80
N LEU A 153 2.34 1.23 -14.66
CA LEU A 153 2.82 1.79 -15.94
C LEU A 153 3.82 2.94 -15.72
N PHE A 154 3.52 3.83 -14.76
CA PHE A 154 4.43 4.89 -14.36
C PHE A 154 5.75 4.34 -13.79
N ASN A 155 5.68 3.35 -12.92
CA ASN A 155 6.85 2.70 -12.34
C ASN A 155 7.76 2.12 -13.42
N LEU A 156 7.19 1.39 -14.38
CA LEU A 156 7.95 0.85 -15.51
C LEU A 156 8.53 1.97 -16.41
N ALA A 157 7.79 3.05 -16.64
CA ALA A 157 8.29 4.20 -17.40
C ALA A 157 9.50 4.86 -16.71
N VAL A 158 9.49 4.95 -15.37
CA VAL A 158 10.62 5.51 -14.62
C VAL A 158 11.81 4.56 -14.61
N ILE A 159 11.60 3.24 -14.49
CA ILE A 159 12.67 2.25 -14.63
C ILE A 159 13.35 2.39 -16.01
N GLU A 160 12.54 2.48 -17.05
CA GLU A 160 13.03 2.66 -18.42
C GLU A 160 13.82 3.97 -18.58
N LEU A 161 13.28 5.10 -18.08
CA LEU A 161 13.96 6.40 -18.07
C LEU A 161 15.30 6.34 -17.35
N ALA A 162 15.31 5.82 -16.14
CA ALA A 162 16.50 5.73 -15.31
C ALA A 162 17.59 4.86 -15.96
N SER A 163 17.19 3.73 -16.55
CA SER A 163 18.08 2.87 -17.32
C SER A 163 18.68 3.60 -18.54
N GLN A 164 17.88 4.37 -19.29
CA GLN A 164 18.36 5.17 -20.44
C GLN A 164 19.31 6.29 -19.99
N LEU A 165 19.19 6.77 -18.76
CA LEU A 165 20.09 7.76 -18.15
C LEU A 165 21.31 7.12 -17.47
N GLY A 166 21.49 5.80 -17.59
CA GLY A 166 22.61 5.07 -17.00
C GLY A 166 22.60 5.02 -15.47
N LYS A 167 21.40 5.15 -14.84
CA LYS A 167 21.24 5.09 -13.40
C LYS A 167 21.09 3.66 -12.93
N GLU A 168 21.58 3.37 -11.72
CA GLU A 168 21.24 2.13 -11.04
C GLU A 168 19.77 2.14 -10.66
N VAL A 169 19.05 1.05 -10.96
CA VAL A 169 17.60 0.95 -10.70
C VAL A 169 17.33 -0.31 -9.91
N GLN A 170 16.55 -0.16 -8.85
CA GLN A 170 16.10 -1.25 -8.00
C GLN A 170 14.59 -1.21 -7.85
N TYR A 171 13.95 -2.37 -7.99
CA TYR A 171 12.51 -2.53 -7.86
C TYR A 171 12.21 -3.35 -6.60
N VAL A 172 11.65 -2.72 -5.59
CA VAL A 172 11.53 -3.32 -4.25
C VAL A 172 10.11 -3.24 -3.70
N ASN A 173 9.85 -3.98 -2.61
CA ASN A 173 8.61 -3.94 -1.85
C ASN A 173 7.38 -4.22 -2.72
N SER A 174 7.51 -5.08 -3.72
CA SER A 174 6.51 -5.26 -4.77
C SER A 174 5.83 -6.61 -4.73
N ILE A 175 4.61 -6.63 -5.29
CA ILE A 175 3.90 -7.85 -5.71
C ILE A 175 4.15 -8.10 -7.19
N PHE A 176 4.10 -9.36 -7.60
CA PHE A 176 4.07 -9.80 -9.00
C PHE A 176 2.89 -10.76 -9.15
N ALA A 177 1.76 -10.30 -9.69
CA ALA A 177 0.48 -11.01 -9.54
C ALA A 177 -0.40 -10.96 -10.77
N ASP A 178 -1.14 -12.04 -11.00
CA ASP A 178 -2.29 -12.04 -11.89
C ASP A 178 -3.55 -11.49 -11.21
N CYS A 179 -4.44 -10.93 -12.01
CA CYS A 179 -5.76 -10.51 -11.56
C CYS A 179 -6.77 -11.67 -11.74
N PRO A 180 -7.40 -12.14 -10.67
CA PRO A 180 -8.41 -13.20 -10.77
C PRO A 180 -9.76 -12.69 -11.31
N ILE A 181 -9.93 -11.36 -11.48
CA ILE A 181 -11.21 -10.74 -11.84
C ILE A 181 -11.37 -10.64 -13.34
N ASP A 182 -10.36 -10.11 -14.05
CA ASP A 182 -10.46 -9.75 -15.47
C ASP A 182 -9.35 -10.37 -16.34
N GLY A 183 -8.52 -11.24 -15.75
CA GLY A 183 -7.45 -11.95 -16.44
C GLY A 183 -6.21 -11.11 -16.67
N ARG A 184 -5.23 -11.71 -17.38
CA ARG A 184 -3.91 -11.14 -17.63
C ARG A 184 -3.87 -10.34 -18.94
N ASN A 185 -3.26 -9.17 -18.92
CA ASN A 185 -2.82 -8.47 -20.13
C ASN A 185 -1.41 -8.95 -20.52
N GLU A 186 -1.31 -9.77 -21.56
CA GLU A 186 -0.04 -10.38 -21.97
C GLU A 186 0.98 -9.35 -22.47
N SER A 187 0.53 -8.30 -23.17
CA SER A 187 1.44 -7.23 -23.61
C SER A 187 2.01 -6.47 -22.41
N PHE A 188 1.18 -6.15 -21.42
CA PHE A 188 1.66 -5.51 -20.20
C PHE A 188 2.63 -6.41 -19.42
N HIS A 189 2.33 -7.71 -19.32
CA HIS A 189 3.21 -8.69 -18.68
C HIS A 189 4.57 -8.76 -19.39
N GLN A 190 4.57 -8.79 -20.72
CA GLN A 190 5.81 -8.80 -21.53
C GLN A 190 6.63 -7.52 -21.34
N PHE A 191 5.98 -6.34 -21.37
CA PHE A 191 6.65 -5.07 -21.11
C PHE A 191 7.22 -5.00 -19.70
N ALA A 192 6.48 -5.48 -18.69
CA ALA A 192 6.96 -5.51 -17.32
C ALA A 192 8.22 -6.38 -17.19
N ARG A 193 8.23 -7.57 -17.79
CA ARG A 193 9.41 -8.47 -17.81
C ARG A 193 10.62 -7.80 -18.42
N SER A 194 10.50 -7.29 -19.64
CA SER A 194 11.61 -6.67 -20.36
C SER A 194 12.16 -5.42 -19.66
N THR A 195 11.29 -4.66 -18.99
CA THR A 195 11.69 -3.46 -18.24
C THR A 195 12.33 -3.83 -16.89
N LEU A 196 11.74 -4.76 -16.15
CA LEU A 196 12.28 -5.23 -14.87
C LEU A 196 13.65 -5.91 -15.02
N ALA A 197 13.92 -6.55 -16.16
CA ALA A 197 15.24 -7.12 -16.46
C ALA A 197 16.38 -6.08 -16.48
N LYS A 198 16.06 -4.77 -16.52
CA LYS A 198 17.02 -3.66 -16.45
C LYS A 198 17.35 -3.26 -15.00
N CYS A 199 16.61 -3.76 -14.03
CA CYS A 199 16.88 -3.49 -12.63
C CYS A 199 18.08 -4.31 -12.14
N SER A 200 18.95 -3.67 -11.36
CA SER A 200 20.09 -4.36 -10.71
C SER A 200 19.60 -5.31 -9.62
N LYS A 201 18.48 -4.97 -8.94
CA LYS A 201 17.84 -5.77 -7.91
C LYS A 201 16.34 -5.74 -8.06
N ILE A 202 15.68 -6.89 -7.82
CA ILE A 202 14.23 -7.03 -7.80
C ILE A 202 13.86 -7.78 -6.53
N ALA A 203 13.20 -7.09 -5.58
CA ALA A 203 12.73 -7.68 -4.34
C ALA A 203 11.20 -7.77 -4.32
N LEU A 204 10.67 -8.99 -4.31
CA LEU A 204 9.24 -9.27 -4.20
C LEU A 204 8.89 -9.63 -2.75
N ARG A 205 7.76 -9.10 -2.29
CA ARG A 205 7.41 -9.07 -0.86
C ARG A 205 6.68 -10.29 -0.33
N ASP A 206 6.29 -11.22 -1.19
CA ASP A 206 5.49 -12.37 -0.79
C ASP A 206 5.83 -13.65 -1.58
N PRO A 207 5.63 -14.84 -0.98
CA PRO A 207 6.00 -16.11 -1.59
C PRO A 207 5.28 -16.43 -2.91
N ALA A 208 4.00 -16.03 -3.06
CA ALA A 208 3.25 -16.32 -4.28
C ALA A 208 3.76 -15.48 -5.45
N SER A 209 4.16 -14.23 -5.20
CA SER A 209 4.84 -13.38 -6.21
C SER A 209 6.13 -14.01 -6.70
N ILE A 210 6.95 -14.57 -5.79
CA ILE A 210 8.19 -15.29 -6.14
C ILE A 210 7.87 -16.50 -7.02
N ARG A 211 6.88 -17.32 -6.62
CA ARG A 211 6.49 -18.50 -7.41
C ARG A 211 6.01 -18.11 -8.82
N LEU A 212 5.16 -17.08 -8.90
CA LEU A 212 4.65 -16.61 -10.19
C LEU A 212 5.74 -16.03 -11.09
N ALA A 213 6.64 -15.22 -10.52
CA ALA A 213 7.78 -14.66 -11.27
C ALA A 213 8.68 -15.78 -11.82
N LYS A 214 9.07 -16.76 -11.00
CA LYS A 214 9.86 -17.91 -11.45
C LYS A 214 9.19 -18.72 -12.56
N LEU A 215 7.86 -18.81 -12.53
CA LEU A 215 7.10 -19.56 -13.54
C LEU A 215 6.93 -18.80 -14.85
N SER A 216 6.62 -17.48 -14.79
CA SER A 216 6.20 -16.69 -15.94
C SER A 216 7.22 -15.67 -16.42
N ALA A 217 8.31 -15.47 -15.67
CA ALA A 217 9.41 -14.55 -15.97
C ALA A 217 10.74 -15.12 -15.44
N PRO A 218 11.12 -16.36 -15.83
CA PRO A 218 12.29 -17.06 -15.26
C PRO A 218 13.62 -16.36 -15.49
N GLU A 219 13.68 -15.44 -16.44
CA GLU A 219 14.86 -14.60 -16.73
C GLU A 219 15.10 -13.51 -15.66
N LEU A 220 14.10 -13.20 -14.83
CA LEU A 220 14.24 -12.19 -13.77
C LEU A 220 14.92 -12.80 -12.53
N ASN A 221 16.01 -12.20 -12.10
CA ASN A 221 16.61 -12.54 -10.82
C ASN A 221 15.86 -11.86 -9.68
N VAL A 222 14.88 -12.57 -9.11
CA VAL A 222 14.02 -12.05 -8.05
C VAL A 222 14.41 -12.61 -6.68
N GLU A 223 14.45 -11.74 -5.68
CA GLU A 223 14.70 -12.09 -4.29
C GLU A 223 13.40 -11.93 -3.47
N PHE A 224 13.27 -12.75 -2.44
CA PHE A 224 12.20 -12.59 -1.46
C PHE A 224 12.66 -11.67 -0.33
N VAL A 225 11.95 -10.56 -0.15
CA VAL A 225 12.11 -9.67 1.01
C VAL A 225 10.73 -9.28 1.49
N PRO A 226 10.34 -9.59 2.74
CA PRO A 226 9.02 -9.23 3.26
C PRO A 226 8.75 -7.75 3.14
N ASP A 227 7.45 -7.41 3.08
CA ASP A 227 6.99 -6.03 2.97
C ASP A 227 7.64 -5.10 4.01
N SER A 228 8.07 -3.92 3.57
CA SER A 228 8.75 -2.94 4.43
C SER A 228 7.93 -2.55 5.66
N LEU A 229 6.60 -2.69 5.62
CA LEU A 229 5.73 -2.40 6.76
C LEU A 229 6.06 -3.28 7.99
N PHE A 230 6.62 -4.47 7.82
CA PHE A 230 7.07 -5.29 8.95
C PHE A 230 8.16 -4.60 9.78
N LEU A 231 8.93 -3.66 9.21
CA LEU A 231 9.93 -2.86 9.92
C LEU A 231 9.33 -2.02 11.08
N TRP A 232 8.03 -1.82 11.07
CA TRP A 232 7.32 -1.13 12.16
C TRP A 232 7.05 -2.01 13.38
N TYR A 233 7.59 -3.21 13.44
CA TYR A 233 7.34 -4.11 14.57
C TYR A 233 7.60 -3.44 15.92
N ASP A 234 8.78 -2.91 16.14
CA ASP A 234 9.16 -2.26 17.41
C ASP A 234 8.36 -0.96 17.63
N LEU A 235 8.21 -0.14 16.60
CA LEU A 235 7.39 1.08 16.65
C LEU A 235 5.96 0.79 17.15
N LEU A 236 5.35 -0.31 16.73
CA LEU A 236 3.98 -0.64 17.12
C LEU A 236 3.86 -1.32 18.49
N GLN A 237 4.92 -1.90 19.02
CA GLN A 237 4.92 -2.31 20.43
C GLN A 237 4.75 -1.06 21.33
N ASP A 238 5.46 0.03 21.02
CA ASP A 238 5.37 1.30 21.74
C ASP A 238 4.06 2.05 21.41
N ALA A 239 3.64 2.08 20.14
CA ALA A 239 2.45 2.79 19.69
C ALA A 239 1.14 2.17 20.22
N SER A 240 1.13 0.90 20.54
CA SER A 240 -0.01 0.28 21.22
C SER A 240 -0.27 0.92 22.58
N ALA A 241 0.74 1.48 23.22
CA ALA A 241 0.63 2.26 24.44
C ALA A 241 -0.06 3.63 24.23
N ASN A 242 -0.02 4.16 22.99
CA ASN A 242 -0.56 5.48 22.65
C ASN A 242 -2.00 5.46 22.15
N VAL A 243 -2.63 4.29 22.01
CA VAL A 243 -4.07 4.19 21.77
C VAL A 243 -4.80 4.55 23.06
N PRO A 244 -5.75 5.50 23.04
CA PRO A 244 -6.47 5.89 24.26
C PRO A 244 -7.07 4.67 24.96
N ASN A 245 -6.76 4.49 26.23
CA ASN A 245 -7.29 3.40 27.05
C ASN A 245 -8.57 3.78 27.79
N ASN A 246 -8.84 5.07 27.90
CA ASN A 246 -9.78 5.63 28.86
C ASN A 246 -11.03 6.16 28.15
N GLY A 247 -12.11 5.38 28.16
CA GLY A 247 -13.41 5.88 27.81
C GLY A 247 -13.61 6.19 26.33
N ASP A 248 -14.53 7.09 26.09
CA ASP A 248 -14.97 7.45 24.73
C ASP A 248 -13.92 8.26 23.99
N TYR A 249 -13.50 7.76 22.85
CA TYR A 249 -12.63 8.49 21.95
C TYR A 249 -13.44 9.17 20.85
N VAL A 250 -13.37 10.49 20.79
CA VAL A 250 -13.96 11.30 19.72
C VAL A 250 -12.85 11.78 18.81
N ILE A 251 -12.97 11.50 17.52
CA ILE A 251 -12.01 11.95 16.53
C ILE A 251 -12.24 13.42 16.21
N PRO A 252 -11.35 14.34 16.61
CA PRO A 252 -11.63 15.77 16.65
C PRO A 252 -11.71 16.46 15.28
N PHE A 253 -11.35 15.77 14.18
CA PHE A 253 -11.23 16.38 12.86
C PHE A 253 -12.39 16.07 11.89
N LEU A 254 -13.39 15.32 12.34
CA LEU A 254 -14.58 15.02 11.56
C LEU A 254 -15.69 15.99 11.98
N HIS A 255 -15.69 17.20 11.45
CA HIS A 255 -16.71 18.21 11.70
C HIS A 255 -18.14 17.63 11.62
N GLU A 256 -19.10 18.19 11.19
CA GLU A 256 -20.56 17.94 11.11
C GLU A 256 -21.07 16.48 10.94
N ARG A 257 -20.19 15.48 10.75
CA ARG A 257 -20.56 14.05 10.57
C ARG A 257 -20.26 13.16 11.77
N LEU A 258 -19.75 13.71 12.88
CA LEU A 258 -19.43 12.94 14.10
C LEU A 258 -20.64 12.22 14.71
N GLU A 259 -21.83 12.77 14.54
CA GLU A 259 -23.08 12.16 15.02
C GLU A 259 -23.34 10.76 14.43
N HIS A 260 -22.79 10.48 13.23
CA HIS A 260 -22.93 9.20 12.54
C HIS A 260 -21.88 8.17 12.93
N TYR A 261 -20.77 8.58 13.58
CA TYR A 261 -19.64 7.68 13.85
C TYR A 261 -19.66 7.04 15.24
N GLY A 262 -20.56 7.51 16.13
CA GLY A 262 -20.64 7.04 17.50
C GLY A 262 -19.37 7.37 18.30
N ARG A 263 -19.30 6.87 19.51
CA ARG A 263 -18.12 6.95 20.38
C ARG A 263 -17.30 5.68 20.28
N LEU A 264 -16.01 5.82 20.07
CA LEU A 264 -15.06 4.71 19.98
C LEU A 264 -14.50 4.43 21.38
N ARG A 265 -14.64 3.20 21.85
CA ARG A 265 -14.16 2.74 23.16
C ARG A 265 -13.09 1.67 22.97
N PHE A 266 -11.85 2.02 23.24
CA PHE A 266 -10.71 1.11 23.13
C PHE A 266 -10.27 0.50 24.46
N ASP A 267 -10.95 0.83 25.56
CA ASP A 267 -10.83 0.23 26.89
C ASP A 267 -11.56 -1.12 27.01
N GLN A 268 -12.45 -1.42 26.07
CA GLN A 268 -13.21 -2.67 25.97
C GLN A 268 -12.70 -3.53 24.82
N PRO A 269 -12.90 -4.87 24.88
CA PRO A 269 -12.62 -5.75 23.74
C PRO A 269 -13.38 -5.34 22.49
N TYR A 270 -12.72 -5.41 21.33
CA TYR A 270 -13.35 -5.05 20.06
C TYR A 270 -12.83 -5.89 18.89
N ILE A 271 -13.67 -6.01 17.87
CA ILE A 271 -13.36 -6.60 16.56
C ILE A 271 -13.34 -5.48 15.53
N CYS A 272 -12.37 -5.51 14.63
CA CYS A 272 -12.32 -4.62 13.47
C CYS A 272 -12.81 -5.34 12.22
N LEU A 273 -13.58 -4.63 11.38
CA LEU A 273 -14.05 -5.11 10.07
C LEU A 273 -13.70 -4.09 9.00
N SER A 274 -12.93 -4.47 7.98
CA SER A 274 -12.62 -3.60 6.84
C SER A 274 -13.12 -4.17 5.52
N GLY A 275 -13.03 -3.34 4.48
CA GLY A 275 -13.32 -3.73 3.12
C GLY A 275 -12.29 -4.68 2.51
N SER A 276 -12.37 -4.82 1.20
CA SER A 276 -11.50 -5.64 0.38
C SER A 276 -11.11 -4.91 -0.90
N SER A 277 -9.93 -5.21 -1.43
CA SER A 277 -9.51 -4.63 -2.72
C SER A 277 -10.36 -5.13 -3.89
N HIS A 278 -10.90 -6.34 -3.82
CA HIS A 278 -11.85 -6.87 -4.80
C HIS A 278 -13.24 -6.22 -4.65
N ALA A 279 -13.78 -6.15 -3.43
CA ALA A 279 -15.08 -5.52 -3.16
C ALA A 279 -15.14 -4.05 -3.60
N ALA A 280 -13.99 -3.36 -3.64
CA ALA A 280 -13.90 -1.98 -4.11
C ALA A 280 -14.39 -1.77 -5.55
N PHE A 281 -14.40 -2.81 -6.38
CA PHE A 281 -14.94 -2.77 -7.76
C PHE A 281 -16.46 -2.89 -7.80
N PHE A 282 -17.11 -3.39 -6.75
CA PHE A 282 -18.53 -3.73 -6.67
C PHE A 282 -19.20 -2.99 -5.52
N GLN A 283 -19.14 -1.65 -5.51
CA GLN A 283 -19.53 -0.81 -4.37
C GLN A 283 -20.98 -1.04 -3.89
N LYS A 284 -21.92 -1.28 -4.81
CA LYS A 284 -23.33 -1.48 -4.47
C LYS A 284 -23.56 -2.83 -3.79
N GLU A 285 -23.04 -3.88 -4.39
CA GLU A 285 -23.10 -5.26 -3.88
C GLU A 285 -22.34 -5.37 -2.54
N ALA A 286 -21.23 -4.65 -2.42
CA ALA A 286 -20.45 -4.58 -1.20
C ALA A 286 -21.24 -3.97 -0.02
N ILE A 287 -22.04 -2.94 -0.26
CA ILE A 287 -22.88 -2.37 0.80
C ILE A 287 -23.79 -3.44 1.40
N GLU A 288 -24.49 -4.22 0.57
CA GLU A 288 -25.40 -5.27 1.03
C GLU A 288 -24.64 -6.40 1.75
N ALA A 289 -23.59 -6.92 1.14
CA ALA A 289 -22.82 -8.04 1.67
C ALA A 289 -22.17 -7.69 3.02
N TYR A 290 -21.57 -6.50 3.12
CA TYR A 290 -20.88 -6.06 4.34
C TYR A 290 -21.83 -5.56 5.41
N SER A 291 -23.00 -4.99 5.09
CA SER A 291 -24.03 -4.69 6.08
C SER A 291 -24.52 -5.97 6.76
N ALA A 292 -24.79 -7.01 5.96
CA ALA A 292 -25.19 -8.29 6.51
C ALA A 292 -24.06 -8.97 7.30
N LEU A 293 -22.80 -8.92 6.84
CA LEU A 293 -21.65 -9.44 7.59
C LEU A 293 -21.48 -8.71 8.93
N ALA A 294 -21.50 -7.38 8.91
CA ALA A 294 -21.33 -6.55 10.09
C ALA A 294 -22.42 -6.82 11.14
N THR A 295 -23.67 -7.03 10.68
CA THR A 295 -24.79 -7.41 11.56
C THR A 295 -24.54 -8.77 12.21
N VAL A 296 -24.17 -9.79 11.42
CA VAL A 296 -23.90 -11.15 11.96
C VAL A 296 -22.72 -11.12 12.95
N VAL A 297 -21.65 -10.37 12.67
CA VAL A 297 -20.50 -10.22 13.57
C VAL A 297 -20.93 -9.54 14.87
N ARG A 298 -21.70 -8.43 14.81
CA ARG A 298 -22.22 -7.73 15.98
C ARG A 298 -23.10 -8.64 16.86
N ASP A 299 -24.00 -9.37 16.23
CA ASP A 299 -24.99 -10.20 16.95
C ASP A 299 -24.35 -11.49 17.52
N ARG A 300 -23.19 -11.92 16.97
CA ARG A 300 -22.48 -13.13 17.40
C ARG A 300 -21.56 -12.90 18.59
N PHE A 301 -20.92 -11.72 18.67
CA PHE A 301 -19.87 -11.44 19.65
C PHE A 301 -20.30 -10.37 20.63
N ASP A 302 -20.13 -10.64 21.92
CA ASP A 302 -20.34 -9.64 23.01
C ASP A 302 -19.14 -8.69 23.09
N MET A 303 -18.87 -7.97 21.99
CA MET A 303 -17.75 -7.05 21.83
C MET A 303 -18.15 -5.88 20.95
N ASN A 304 -17.44 -4.77 21.09
CA ASN A 304 -17.58 -3.66 20.15
C ASN A 304 -17.12 -4.09 18.75
N VAL A 305 -17.83 -3.66 17.72
CA VAL A 305 -17.47 -3.89 16.31
C VAL A 305 -17.21 -2.54 15.67
N TYR A 306 -16.01 -2.35 15.14
CA TYR A 306 -15.59 -1.12 14.47
C TYR A 306 -15.35 -1.35 12.99
N LEU A 307 -15.98 -0.53 12.16
CA LEU A 307 -15.75 -0.52 10.73
C LEU A 307 -14.50 0.32 10.42
N THR A 308 -13.61 -0.23 9.60
CA THR A 308 -12.32 0.39 9.29
C THR A 308 -12.13 0.56 7.78
N PRO A 309 -12.68 1.63 7.15
CA PRO A 309 -12.31 1.97 5.78
C PRO A 309 -10.84 2.38 5.76
N THR A 310 -10.03 1.68 4.99
CA THR A 310 -8.57 1.86 4.98
C THR A 310 -8.07 2.63 3.75
N CYS A 311 -8.94 2.88 2.78
CA CYS A 311 -8.63 3.62 1.57
C CYS A 311 -9.89 4.11 0.86
N ARG A 312 -9.72 4.88 -0.24
CA ARG A 312 -10.83 5.37 -1.05
C ARG A 312 -11.72 4.24 -1.63
N GLY A 313 -11.16 3.05 -1.84
CA GLY A 313 -11.92 1.89 -2.32
C GLY A 313 -12.94 1.38 -1.31
N ASP A 314 -12.77 1.70 -0.02
CA ASP A 314 -13.67 1.28 1.06
C ASP A 314 -14.80 2.28 1.34
N ARG A 315 -15.11 3.21 0.43
CA ARG A 315 -16.17 4.22 0.64
C ARG A 315 -17.54 3.62 0.96
N PHE A 316 -17.83 2.43 0.46
CA PHE A 316 -19.06 1.71 0.76
C PHE A 316 -19.23 1.43 2.27
N MET A 317 -18.13 1.37 3.04
CA MET A 317 -18.18 1.13 4.49
C MET A 317 -18.87 2.26 5.25
N TYR A 318 -18.90 3.48 4.73
CA TYR A 318 -19.66 4.58 5.34
C TYR A 318 -21.16 4.37 5.24
N GLU A 319 -21.62 3.81 4.13
CA GLU A 319 -23.03 3.41 3.96
C GLU A 319 -23.36 2.18 4.83
N VAL A 320 -22.43 1.24 4.96
CA VAL A 320 -22.55 0.11 5.90
C VAL A 320 -22.70 0.63 7.33
N ALA A 321 -21.89 1.61 7.75
CA ALA A 321 -22.01 2.23 9.08
C ALA A 321 -23.39 2.86 9.30
N ALA A 322 -23.88 3.61 8.31
CA ALA A 322 -25.20 4.23 8.39
C ALA A 322 -26.34 3.19 8.54
N ARG A 323 -26.26 2.07 7.79
CA ARG A 323 -27.28 1.00 7.83
C ARG A 323 -27.25 0.15 9.10
N THR A 324 -26.06 -0.06 9.67
CA THR A 324 -25.87 -0.95 10.82
C THR A 324 -25.77 -0.19 12.15
N SER A 325 -25.67 1.13 12.11
CA SER A 325 -25.37 1.99 13.27
C SER A 325 -24.07 1.63 14.00
N LEU A 326 -23.12 0.95 13.29
CA LEU A 326 -21.81 0.61 13.84
C LEU A 326 -20.85 1.80 13.74
N PRO A 327 -20.03 2.01 14.77
CA PRO A 327 -19.03 3.06 14.75
C PRO A 327 -17.95 2.78 13.69
N ILE A 328 -17.41 3.86 13.11
CA ILE A 328 -16.41 3.79 12.05
C ILE A 328 -15.13 4.48 12.50
N ILE A 329 -14.00 3.84 12.21
CA ILE A 329 -12.66 4.41 12.37
C ILE A 329 -12.27 5.02 11.03
N PRO A 330 -12.18 6.36 10.91
CA PRO A 330 -11.97 6.99 9.62
C PRO A 330 -10.57 6.75 9.05
N ALA A 331 -10.49 6.76 7.71
CA ALA A 331 -9.23 6.55 7.00
C ALA A 331 -8.20 7.68 7.23
N GLU A 332 -8.65 8.84 7.68
CA GLU A 332 -7.86 10.05 7.91
C GLU A 332 -7.03 10.02 9.20
N LEU A 333 -7.20 9.01 10.05
CA LEU A 333 -6.41 8.88 11.27
C LEU A 333 -4.89 8.93 11.03
N PRO A 334 -4.13 9.44 12.00
CA PRO A 334 -2.68 9.25 12.00
C PRO A 334 -2.34 7.75 11.87
N ILE A 335 -1.50 7.44 10.91
CA ILE A 335 -1.31 6.05 10.46
C ILE A 335 -0.76 5.12 11.56
N VAL A 336 0.09 5.64 12.44
CA VAL A 336 0.62 4.88 13.58
C VAL A 336 -0.49 4.57 14.59
N MET A 337 -1.40 5.52 14.84
CA MET A 337 -2.57 5.30 15.68
C MET A 337 -3.52 4.26 15.07
N ALA A 338 -3.79 4.36 13.75
CA ALA A 338 -4.61 3.39 13.04
C ALA A 338 -4.03 1.97 13.14
N ALA A 339 -2.72 1.83 12.96
CA ALA A 339 -2.02 0.55 13.12
C ALA A 339 -2.08 0.03 14.56
N GLY A 340 -1.93 0.89 15.56
CA GLY A 340 -2.08 0.54 16.97
C GLY A 340 -3.50 0.04 17.30
N ILE A 341 -4.54 0.67 16.75
CA ILE A 341 -5.93 0.25 16.94
C ILE A 341 -6.16 -1.17 16.38
N VAL A 342 -5.82 -1.41 15.12
CA VAL A 342 -6.02 -2.77 14.54
C VAL A 342 -5.10 -3.82 15.17
N GLY A 343 -3.91 -3.42 15.64
CA GLY A 343 -2.97 -4.29 16.36
C GLY A 343 -3.45 -4.72 17.75
N ARG A 344 -4.41 -4.01 18.35
CA ARG A 344 -5.02 -4.32 19.66
C ARG A 344 -6.37 -5.02 19.55
N ALA A 345 -6.98 -5.06 18.38
CA ALA A 345 -8.27 -5.73 18.18
C ALA A 345 -8.20 -7.21 18.60
N GLN A 346 -9.31 -7.79 19.03
CA GLN A 346 -9.36 -9.22 19.36
C GLN A 346 -9.32 -10.09 18.10
N ALA A 347 -9.93 -9.61 17.00
CA ALA A 347 -9.83 -10.18 15.68
C ALA A 347 -9.98 -9.07 14.63
N TYR A 348 -9.47 -9.31 13.43
CA TYR A 348 -9.60 -8.39 12.31
C TYR A 348 -10.10 -9.11 11.07
N ILE A 349 -11.30 -8.77 10.59
CA ILE A 349 -11.91 -9.33 9.39
C ILE A 349 -11.58 -8.39 8.23
N THR A 350 -10.83 -8.85 7.23
CA THR A 350 -10.28 -7.95 6.20
C THR A 350 -9.92 -8.64 4.89
N GLY A 351 -10.12 -7.94 3.76
CA GLY A 351 -9.55 -8.26 2.45
C GLY A 351 -8.42 -7.30 2.05
N ARG A 352 -7.80 -6.63 3.03
CA ARG A 352 -6.72 -5.66 2.84
C ARG A 352 -5.39 -6.19 3.36
N TYR A 353 -4.37 -6.19 2.50
CA TYR A 353 -3.04 -6.76 2.78
C TYR A 353 -2.30 -6.02 3.90
N HIS A 354 -1.98 -4.74 3.72
CA HIS A 354 -1.19 -4.00 4.70
C HIS A 354 -1.89 -3.78 6.04
N PRO A 355 -3.20 -3.48 6.10
CA PRO A 355 -3.90 -3.43 7.38
C PRO A 355 -3.85 -4.76 8.13
N ALA A 356 -3.83 -5.91 7.43
CA ALA A 356 -3.60 -7.21 8.06
C ALA A 356 -2.17 -7.37 8.59
N ILE A 357 -1.16 -6.80 7.91
CA ILE A 357 0.20 -6.72 8.47
C ILE A 357 0.18 -5.88 9.76
N MET A 358 -0.43 -4.67 9.75
CA MET A 358 -0.54 -3.85 10.97
C MET A 358 -1.15 -4.61 12.14
N ALA A 359 -2.22 -5.36 11.87
CA ALA A 359 -2.86 -6.21 12.87
C ALA A 359 -1.90 -7.27 13.40
N SER A 360 -1.16 -7.95 12.51
CA SER A 360 -0.21 -9.01 12.88
C SER A 360 0.97 -8.49 13.73
N LEU A 361 1.43 -7.27 13.51
CA LEU A 361 2.49 -6.64 14.32
C LEU A 361 2.07 -6.53 15.79
N GLY A 362 0.79 -6.29 16.08
CA GLY A 362 0.23 -6.33 17.43
C GLY A 362 -0.19 -7.73 17.90
N GLY A 363 -0.09 -8.74 17.04
CA GLY A 363 -0.53 -10.10 17.30
C GLY A 363 -2.02 -10.33 17.10
N THR A 364 -2.74 -9.41 16.45
CA THR A 364 -4.17 -9.58 16.16
C THR A 364 -4.37 -10.61 15.05
N PRO A 365 -5.14 -11.70 15.30
CA PRO A 365 -5.45 -12.67 14.27
C PRO A 365 -6.41 -12.10 13.23
N CYS A 366 -6.20 -12.47 11.96
CA CYS A 366 -7.00 -11.99 10.85
C CYS A 366 -7.88 -13.10 10.27
N VAL A 367 -9.12 -12.76 9.91
CA VAL A 367 -10.00 -13.56 9.06
C VAL A 367 -10.01 -12.91 7.67
N PHE A 368 -9.60 -13.65 6.65
CA PHE A 368 -9.29 -13.07 5.35
C PHE A 368 -10.46 -13.18 4.36
N LEU A 369 -10.79 -12.03 3.75
CA LEU A 369 -11.68 -11.92 2.61
C LEU A 369 -10.88 -11.84 1.31
N GLY A 370 -11.49 -12.21 0.19
CA GLY A 370 -10.87 -12.19 -1.13
C GLY A 370 -10.34 -10.81 -1.53
N ALA A 371 -9.22 -10.81 -2.24
CA ALA A 371 -8.57 -9.63 -2.77
C ALA A 371 -8.52 -9.66 -4.31
N ASP A 372 -8.04 -8.59 -4.94
CA ASP A 372 -7.85 -8.46 -6.39
C ASP A 372 -6.59 -9.18 -6.92
N SER A 373 -5.94 -9.97 -6.08
CA SER A 373 -4.78 -10.82 -6.38
C SER A 373 -4.56 -11.83 -5.25
N HIS A 374 -3.51 -12.62 -5.34
CA HIS A 374 -3.13 -13.61 -4.30
C HIS A 374 -2.67 -13.01 -2.96
N LYS A 375 -2.66 -11.69 -2.80
CA LYS A 375 -2.01 -11.02 -1.67
C LYS A 375 -2.52 -11.45 -0.29
N THR A 376 -3.81 -11.74 -0.13
CA THR A 376 -4.35 -12.20 1.17
C THR A 376 -4.02 -13.66 1.46
N THR A 377 -4.00 -14.54 0.47
CA THR A 377 -3.57 -15.92 0.64
C THR A 377 -2.08 -16.01 0.90
N SER A 378 -1.27 -15.25 0.14
CA SER A 378 0.18 -15.21 0.31
C SER A 378 0.60 -14.61 1.66
N LEU A 379 -0.17 -13.64 2.20
CA LEU A 379 0.09 -13.11 3.54
C LEU A 379 -0.19 -14.16 4.63
N GLN A 380 -1.22 -15.00 4.47
CA GLN A 380 -1.49 -16.09 5.38
C GLN A 380 -0.33 -17.10 5.41
N GLU A 381 0.21 -17.46 4.24
CA GLU A 381 1.42 -18.28 4.14
C GLU A 381 2.60 -17.62 4.86
N LEU A 382 2.81 -16.31 4.62
CA LEU A 382 3.89 -15.51 5.22
C LEU A 382 3.79 -15.44 6.75
N LEU A 383 2.55 -15.37 7.28
CA LEU A 383 2.25 -15.35 8.70
C LEU A 383 2.05 -16.74 9.30
N GLU A 384 2.30 -17.80 8.51
CA GLU A 384 2.27 -19.20 8.93
C GLU A 384 0.94 -19.62 9.59
N TYR A 385 -0.17 -19.19 8.98
CA TYR A 385 -1.49 -19.71 9.35
C TYR A 385 -1.56 -21.21 9.00
N GLU A 386 -2.05 -22.03 9.90
CA GLU A 386 -2.14 -23.51 9.71
C GLU A 386 -3.01 -23.87 8.51
N GLN A 387 -4.06 -23.09 8.29
CA GLN A 387 -4.93 -23.24 7.13
C GLN A 387 -5.04 -21.91 6.41
N VAL A 388 -4.69 -21.90 5.13
CA VAL A 388 -4.90 -20.73 4.26
C VAL A 388 -6.36 -20.73 3.82
N GLN A 389 -7.16 -19.89 4.45
CA GLN A 389 -8.58 -19.75 4.16
C GLN A 389 -8.91 -18.33 3.72
N THR A 390 -9.63 -18.20 2.62
CA THR A 390 -10.08 -16.91 2.12
C THR A 390 -11.55 -17.01 1.73
N PHE A 391 -12.36 -16.19 2.35
CA PHE A 391 -13.79 -16.09 2.06
C PHE A 391 -14.04 -15.16 0.88
N SER A 392 -15.24 -15.21 0.29
CA SER A 392 -15.60 -14.30 -0.80
C SER A 392 -15.36 -12.84 -0.40
N ALA A 393 -14.90 -12.03 -1.35
CA ALA A 393 -14.81 -10.58 -1.19
C ALA A 393 -16.18 -9.92 -0.97
N LEU A 394 -17.26 -10.59 -1.42
CA LEU A 394 -18.65 -10.23 -1.19
C LEU A 394 -19.29 -11.41 -0.43
N PRO A 395 -19.19 -11.46 0.92
CA PRO A 395 -19.52 -12.66 1.68
C PRO A 395 -20.98 -13.07 1.55
N SER A 396 -21.19 -14.31 1.06
CA SER A 396 -22.48 -14.99 1.01
C SER A 396 -23.01 -15.29 2.43
N PRO A 397 -24.27 -15.73 2.60
CA PRO A 397 -24.76 -16.18 3.90
C PRO A 397 -23.90 -17.28 4.53
N VAL A 398 -23.42 -18.23 3.73
CA VAL A 398 -22.53 -19.31 4.18
C VAL A 398 -21.17 -18.75 4.59
N ASP A 399 -20.58 -17.85 3.79
CA ASP A 399 -19.31 -17.23 4.14
C ASP A 399 -19.40 -16.44 5.45
N ARG A 400 -20.50 -15.72 5.69
CA ARG A 400 -20.70 -14.94 6.95
C ARG A 400 -20.71 -15.84 8.19
N THR A 401 -21.35 -16.99 8.11
CA THR A 401 -21.33 -17.97 9.19
C THR A 401 -19.92 -18.51 9.42
N ARG A 402 -19.23 -18.89 8.37
CA ARG A 402 -17.87 -19.42 8.43
C ARG A 402 -16.85 -18.39 8.91
N VAL A 403 -16.99 -17.12 8.51
CA VAL A 403 -16.17 -16.00 9.01
C VAL A 403 -16.30 -15.90 10.53
N CYS A 404 -17.53 -16.00 11.08
CA CYS A 404 -17.74 -15.96 12.51
C CYS A 404 -17.22 -17.22 13.22
N GLU A 405 -17.30 -18.41 12.60
CA GLU A 405 -16.70 -19.64 13.14
C GLU A 405 -15.18 -19.49 13.29
N VAL A 406 -14.47 -19.06 12.22
CA VAL A 406 -13.02 -18.84 12.25
C VAL A 406 -12.65 -17.72 13.26
N ALA A 407 -13.42 -16.64 13.30
CA ALA A 407 -13.19 -15.60 14.32
C ALA A 407 -13.35 -16.17 15.74
N THR A 408 -14.33 -17.05 15.98
CA THR A 408 -14.53 -17.72 17.28
C THR A 408 -13.33 -18.63 17.62
N GLU A 409 -12.84 -19.40 16.66
CA GLU A 409 -11.62 -20.23 16.82
C GLU A 409 -10.41 -19.37 17.20
N HIS A 410 -10.21 -18.25 16.53
CA HIS A 410 -9.13 -17.31 16.85
C HIS A 410 -9.26 -16.70 18.25
N LEU A 411 -10.47 -16.33 18.67
CA LEU A 411 -10.73 -15.80 19.99
C LEU A 411 -10.49 -16.85 21.09
N ASN A 412 -10.91 -18.10 20.83
CA ASN A 412 -10.70 -19.22 21.75
C ASN A 412 -9.20 -19.59 21.89
N ALA A 413 -8.44 -19.51 20.82
CA ALA A 413 -6.97 -19.68 20.85
C ALA A 413 -6.26 -18.53 21.60
N GLY A 414 -6.90 -17.39 21.74
CA GLY A 414 -6.55 -16.32 22.66
C GLY A 414 -5.11 -15.86 22.62
N HIS A 415 -4.47 -15.83 23.79
CA HIS A 415 -3.11 -15.32 23.95
C HIS A 415 -2.05 -16.15 23.20
N GLU A 416 -2.23 -17.45 23.08
CA GLU A 416 -1.28 -18.34 22.41
C GLU A 416 -1.15 -17.99 20.92
N LEU A 417 -2.29 -17.90 20.20
CA LEU A 417 -2.32 -17.50 18.80
C LEU A 417 -1.74 -16.10 18.60
N ARG A 418 -2.11 -15.13 19.44
CA ARG A 418 -1.59 -13.76 19.38
C ARG A 418 -0.08 -13.72 19.56
N SER A 419 0.47 -14.49 20.49
CA SER A 419 1.91 -14.57 20.75
C SER A 419 2.65 -15.21 19.58
N ARG A 420 2.09 -16.27 18.98
CA ARG A 420 2.62 -16.91 17.78
C ARG A 420 2.67 -15.94 16.59
N ILE A 421 1.56 -15.25 16.29
CA ILE A 421 1.51 -14.27 15.19
C ILE A 421 2.55 -13.17 15.41
N ARG A 422 2.64 -12.63 16.63
CA ARG A 422 3.62 -11.59 16.96
C ARG A 422 5.05 -12.06 16.79
N ALA A 423 5.38 -13.29 17.21
CA ALA A 423 6.71 -13.86 17.03
C ALA A 423 7.07 -14.02 15.53
N ILE A 424 6.10 -14.46 14.71
CA ILE A 424 6.27 -14.55 13.26
C ILE A 424 6.47 -13.15 12.66
N ALA A 425 5.64 -12.18 13.02
CA ALA A 425 5.75 -10.80 12.54
C ALA A 425 7.13 -10.20 12.90
N ARG A 426 7.67 -10.47 14.10
CA ARG A 426 9.02 -10.07 14.50
C ARG A 426 10.10 -10.69 13.61
N ARG A 427 9.98 -11.97 13.27
CA ARG A 427 10.91 -12.64 12.36
C ARG A 427 10.85 -12.00 10.97
N ARG A 428 9.64 -11.69 10.45
CA ARG A 428 9.48 -10.98 9.17
C ARG A 428 10.06 -9.57 9.23
N ALA A 429 9.99 -8.89 10.37
CA ALA A 429 10.64 -7.59 10.56
C ALA A 429 12.17 -7.68 10.42
N CYS A 430 12.79 -8.69 11.03
CA CYS A 430 14.23 -8.94 10.85
C CYS A 430 14.59 -9.24 9.38
N GLU A 431 13.79 -10.04 8.69
CA GLU A 431 14.00 -10.35 7.27
C GLU A 431 13.79 -9.12 6.38
N ALA A 432 12.82 -8.25 6.70
CA ALA A 432 12.54 -7.04 5.94
C ALA A 432 13.68 -6.01 5.99
N GLN A 433 14.58 -6.06 6.98
CA GLN A 433 15.79 -5.23 7.02
C GLN A 433 16.65 -5.37 5.76
N LYS A 434 16.59 -6.53 5.10
CA LYS A 434 17.31 -6.79 3.85
C LYS A 434 16.99 -5.79 2.74
N VAL A 435 15.82 -5.13 2.77
CA VAL A 435 15.49 -4.12 1.75
C VAL A 435 16.51 -2.98 1.73
N GLY A 436 16.98 -2.55 2.90
CA GLY A 436 18.01 -1.53 2.99
C GLY A 436 19.40 -2.05 2.55
N ASP A 437 19.71 -3.32 2.83
CA ASP A 437 20.99 -3.94 2.43
C ASP A 437 21.07 -4.11 0.90
N LEU A 438 19.94 -4.43 0.25
CA LEU A 438 19.86 -4.53 -1.21
C LEU A 438 20.15 -3.20 -1.90
N VAL A 439 19.79 -2.08 -1.28
CA VAL A 439 20.01 -0.74 -1.83
C VAL A 439 21.46 -0.29 -1.66
N CYS A 440 22.20 -0.85 -0.68
CA CYS A 440 23.64 -0.59 -0.53
C CYS A 440 24.42 -1.21 -1.71
N HIS A 441 25.21 -0.42 -2.38
CA HIS A 441 26.06 -0.86 -3.51
C HIS A 441 27.16 -1.83 -2.99
N GLU A 442 27.52 -2.88 -3.77
CA GLU A 442 28.61 -3.81 -3.41
C GLU A 442 29.96 -3.08 -3.22
N SER A 443 30.19 -1.95 -3.90
CA SER A 443 31.38 -1.11 -3.70
C SER A 443 31.41 -0.39 -2.35
N THR A 444 30.28 -0.28 -1.63
CA THR A 444 30.17 0.31 -0.29
C THR A 444 30.13 -0.75 0.81
N SER A 445 29.93 -2.03 0.50
CA SER A 445 29.95 -3.14 1.48
C SER A 445 31.29 -3.34 2.18
N ALA A 446 32.37 -2.74 1.68
CA ALA A 446 33.67 -2.68 2.35
C ALA A 446 33.78 -1.52 3.35
N LYS A 447 32.73 -0.68 3.47
CA LYS A 447 32.68 0.53 4.34
C LYS A 447 31.44 0.62 5.22
N CYS A 448 30.49 -0.35 5.11
CA CYS A 448 29.30 -0.44 6.00
C CYS A 448 29.56 -1.38 7.18
#